data_18f50c8da4d93660d736b58432bf8e37
#
_entry.id   18f50c8da4d93660d736b58432bf8e37
#
_cell.length_a   1.000
_cell.length_b   1.000
_cell.length_c   1.000
_cell.angle_alpha   90.00
_cell.angle_beta   90.00
_cell.angle_gamma   90.00
#
_symmetry.space_group_name_H-M   'P 1'
#
loop_
_entity.id
_entity.type
_entity.pdbx_description
1 polymer ?
#
loop_
_entity_poly.entity_id
_entity_poly.type
_entity_poly.pdbx_seq_one_letter_code
_entity_poly.pdbx_strand_id
1 'polypeptide(L)'
;MKSYKIIDHEYDVVVLGAGGSGLRAAVGLSEAGLKTACVSKVFPTRSHTSAAQGGISAALGNMGEDDWRWHMYDTVKGSDWLGDQDCIEYLCKEAPRAVLELEKYGVPFSRTEDGKIYQRPFGGMTKNYGNEPVQRTCAAADRTGHAILHTLYGQALKHNTEFFIEYFALDLLMKDGQCKGLIAWNLNDGTIHRFRSHITIIATGGYGKVYYSATSAHTCTGDGNAMVLSCLLYTSPSPRD
;
A
#
# COMPACT_ATOMS: atom_id res chain seq x y z
N MET A 1 -19.67 -24.10 -27.70
CA MET A 1 -18.57 -23.48 -26.90
C MET A 1 -18.68 -24.04 -25.49
N LYS A 2 -17.60 -24.59 -24.92
CA LYS A 2 -17.58 -24.91 -23.50
C LYS A 2 -17.54 -23.60 -22.74
N SER A 3 -18.56 -23.30 -21.95
CA SER A 3 -18.56 -22.12 -21.05
C SER A 3 -17.52 -22.34 -19.95
N TYR A 4 -16.71 -21.34 -19.69
CA TYR A 4 -15.80 -21.37 -18.54
C TYR A 4 -16.63 -21.45 -17.24
N LYS A 5 -16.22 -22.32 -16.33
CA LYS A 5 -16.83 -22.39 -15.01
C LYS A 5 -16.32 -21.19 -14.20
N ILE A 6 -17.24 -20.37 -13.71
CA ILE A 6 -16.93 -19.29 -12.79
C ILE A 6 -17.15 -19.79 -11.37
N ILE A 7 -16.15 -19.59 -10.51
CA ILE A 7 -16.21 -19.90 -9.08
C ILE A 7 -16.56 -18.63 -8.34
N ASP A 8 -17.70 -18.63 -7.65
CA ASP A 8 -18.21 -17.47 -6.93
C ASP A 8 -17.71 -17.42 -5.48
N HIS A 9 -17.35 -16.22 -5.04
CA HIS A 9 -16.97 -15.89 -3.67
C HIS A 9 -17.74 -14.66 -3.20
N GLU A 10 -18.02 -14.57 -1.89
CA GLU A 10 -18.74 -13.47 -1.29
C GLU A 10 -18.06 -13.01 0.01
N TYR A 11 -17.76 -11.71 0.07
CA TYR A 11 -17.05 -11.04 1.16
C TYR A 11 -17.69 -9.69 1.47
N ASP A 12 -17.46 -9.18 2.68
CA ASP A 12 -17.78 -7.79 2.99
C ASP A 12 -16.83 -6.85 2.22
N VAL A 13 -15.55 -7.19 2.25
CA VAL A 13 -14.51 -6.39 1.58
C VAL A 13 -13.54 -7.29 0.80
N VAL A 14 -13.22 -6.86 -0.42
CA VAL A 14 -12.13 -7.42 -1.22
C VAL A 14 -11.00 -6.40 -1.33
N VAL A 15 -9.81 -6.79 -0.92
CA VAL A 15 -8.58 -6.00 -1.07
C VAL A 15 -7.78 -6.57 -2.23
N LEU A 16 -7.57 -5.77 -3.27
CA LEU A 16 -6.77 -6.16 -4.43
C LEU A 16 -5.34 -5.64 -4.28
N GLY A 17 -4.41 -6.56 -4.06
CA GLY A 17 -2.99 -6.29 -3.81
C GLY A 17 -2.61 -6.51 -2.35
N ALA A 18 -1.53 -7.27 -2.13
CA ALA A 18 -1.02 -7.63 -0.81
C ALA A 18 0.36 -6.99 -0.54
N GLY A 19 0.55 -5.75 -0.98
CA GLY A 19 1.67 -4.91 -0.57
C GLY A 19 1.44 -4.28 0.81
N GLY A 20 2.30 -3.36 1.23
CA GLY A 20 2.19 -2.71 2.54
C GLY A 20 0.83 -2.07 2.78
N SER A 21 0.30 -1.32 1.82
CA SER A 21 -1.01 -0.67 1.92
C SER A 21 -2.17 -1.67 1.97
N GLY A 22 -2.15 -2.69 1.09
CA GLY A 22 -3.20 -3.71 1.03
C GLY A 22 -3.22 -4.59 2.28
N LEU A 23 -2.06 -5.01 2.77
CA LEU A 23 -1.97 -5.77 4.02
C LEU A 23 -2.43 -4.94 5.22
N ARG A 24 -2.06 -3.64 5.30
CA ARG A 24 -2.53 -2.79 6.39
C ARG A 24 -4.07 -2.62 6.36
N ALA A 25 -4.64 -2.47 5.18
CA ALA A 25 -6.11 -2.43 5.01
C ALA A 25 -6.74 -3.76 5.45
N ALA A 26 -6.20 -4.89 4.97
CA ALA A 26 -6.72 -6.22 5.30
C ALA A 26 -6.67 -6.51 6.81
N VAL A 27 -5.56 -6.14 7.49
CA VAL A 27 -5.45 -6.26 8.95
C VAL A 27 -6.57 -5.49 9.65
N GLY A 28 -6.72 -4.19 9.34
CA GLY A 28 -7.73 -3.36 10.01
C GLY A 28 -9.17 -3.83 9.77
N LEU A 29 -9.48 -4.29 8.56
CA LEU A 29 -10.81 -4.80 8.21
C LEU A 29 -11.11 -6.11 8.93
N SER A 30 -10.17 -7.05 8.92
CA SER A 30 -10.34 -8.34 9.58
C SER A 30 -10.35 -8.20 11.11
N GLU A 31 -9.54 -7.30 11.68
CA GLU A 31 -9.56 -6.96 13.11
C GLU A 31 -10.92 -6.36 13.52
N ALA A 32 -11.57 -5.60 12.64
CA ALA A 32 -12.93 -5.08 12.84
C ALA A 32 -14.03 -6.15 12.65
N GLY A 33 -13.67 -7.40 12.36
CA GLY A 33 -14.60 -8.50 12.21
C GLY A 33 -15.26 -8.61 10.83
N LEU A 34 -14.81 -7.86 9.83
CA LEU A 34 -15.34 -7.95 8.47
C LEU A 34 -14.74 -9.16 7.74
N LYS A 35 -15.59 -9.90 7.02
CA LYS A 35 -15.16 -10.99 6.15
C LYS A 35 -14.36 -10.43 4.99
N THR A 36 -13.02 -10.57 5.05
CA THR A 36 -12.09 -9.90 4.15
C THR A 36 -11.31 -10.90 3.29
N ALA A 37 -11.36 -10.71 1.97
CA ALA A 37 -10.48 -11.39 1.03
C ALA A 37 -9.36 -10.46 0.57
N CYS A 38 -8.14 -10.99 0.50
CA CYS A 38 -7.00 -10.31 -0.09
C CYS A 38 -6.54 -11.07 -1.34
N VAL A 39 -6.73 -10.47 -2.51
CA VAL A 39 -6.41 -11.06 -3.81
C VAL A 39 -5.09 -10.49 -4.31
N SER A 40 -4.13 -11.33 -4.65
CA SER A 40 -2.80 -10.89 -5.07
C SER A 40 -2.23 -11.75 -6.20
N LYS A 41 -1.63 -11.11 -7.20
CA LYS A 41 -0.95 -11.79 -8.31
C LYS A 41 0.39 -12.42 -7.95
N VAL A 42 0.94 -12.06 -6.79
CA VAL A 42 2.16 -12.63 -6.23
C VAL A 42 1.97 -12.97 -4.76
N PHE A 43 2.85 -13.79 -4.21
CA PHE A 43 2.85 -14.03 -2.77
C PHE A 43 3.04 -12.71 -2.01
N PRO A 44 2.29 -12.42 -0.92
CA PRO A 44 2.30 -11.12 -0.23
C PRO A 44 3.70 -10.58 0.08
N THR A 45 4.59 -11.43 0.62
CA THR A 45 5.95 -11.03 0.99
C THR A 45 6.89 -10.77 -0.20
N ARG A 46 6.41 -10.96 -1.44
CA ARG A 46 7.13 -10.64 -2.68
C ARG A 46 6.68 -9.34 -3.34
N SER A 47 5.82 -8.57 -2.71
CA SER A 47 5.41 -7.27 -3.22
C SER A 47 6.60 -6.29 -3.26
N HIS A 48 6.45 -5.18 -4.00
CA HIS A 48 7.52 -4.16 -4.12
C HIS A 48 7.95 -3.59 -2.76
N THR A 49 7.06 -3.54 -1.77
CA THR A 49 7.39 -3.09 -0.41
C THR A 49 8.58 -3.86 0.19
N SER A 50 8.78 -5.14 -0.16
CA SER A 50 9.93 -5.94 0.33
C SER A 50 11.29 -5.34 -0.06
N ALA A 51 11.35 -4.58 -1.15
CA ALA A 51 12.56 -3.94 -1.64
C ALA A 51 12.90 -2.62 -0.92
N ALA A 52 12.03 -2.11 -0.05
CA ALA A 52 12.27 -0.89 0.70
C ALA A 52 13.31 -1.12 1.81
N GLN A 53 14.50 -0.59 1.62
CA GLN A 53 15.65 -0.72 2.55
C GLN A 53 15.81 0.52 3.43
N GLY A 54 15.54 1.69 2.89
CA GLY A 54 15.77 2.98 3.55
C GLY A 54 15.05 3.12 4.89
N GLY A 55 13.79 2.82 4.92
CA GLY A 55 12.93 2.99 6.08
C GLY A 55 11.60 3.64 5.75
N ILE A 56 10.88 4.05 6.78
CA ILE A 56 9.63 4.80 6.70
C ILE A 56 9.81 6.14 7.43
N SER A 57 9.54 7.24 6.73
CA SER A 57 9.76 8.58 7.27
C SER A 57 8.58 9.04 8.12
N ALA A 58 8.89 9.53 9.33
CA ALA A 58 7.91 10.12 10.25
C ALA A 58 8.59 11.12 11.18
N ALA A 59 8.00 12.26 11.41
CA ALA A 59 8.55 13.29 12.31
C ALA A 59 8.31 12.91 13.79
N LEU A 60 9.04 11.90 14.29
CA LEU A 60 8.97 11.47 15.69
C LEU A 60 9.77 12.35 16.65
N GLY A 61 10.79 13.04 16.14
CA GLY A 61 11.66 13.87 16.96
C GLY A 61 12.60 13.08 17.89
N ASN A 62 12.83 11.79 17.64
CA ASN A 62 13.67 10.97 18.52
C ASN A 62 15.16 11.28 18.44
N MET A 63 15.62 11.79 17.31
CA MET A 63 17.04 12.09 17.05
C MET A 63 17.34 13.61 17.07
N GLY A 64 16.38 14.42 17.45
CA GLY A 64 16.44 15.87 17.48
C GLY A 64 15.09 16.49 17.16
N GLU A 65 15.00 17.80 17.25
CA GLU A 65 13.75 18.50 16.94
C GLU A 65 13.29 18.24 15.50
N ASP A 66 12.03 17.86 15.32
CA ASP A 66 11.40 17.64 14.01
C ASP A 66 9.90 18.00 14.07
N ASP A 67 9.33 18.36 12.91
CA ASP A 67 7.92 18.75 12.78
C ASP A 67 7.37 18.16 11.47
N TRP A 68 6.13 17.67 11.51
CA TRP A 68 5.46 17.11 10.34
C TRP A 68 5.30 18.13 9.20
N ARG A 69 5.28 19.44 9.49
CA ARG A 69 5.21 20.51 8.47
C ARG A 69 6.50 20.57 7.66
N TRP A 70 7.65 20.33 8.29
CA TRP A 70 8.93 20.24 7.57
C TRP A 70 8.99 18.98 6.73
N HIS A 71 8.43 17.87 7.23
CA HIS A 71 8.26 16.63 6.45
C HIS A 71 7.35 16.87 5.23
N MET A 72 6.23 17.57 5.41
CA MET A 72 5.34 17.97 4.33
C MET A 72 6.08 18.83 3.28
N TYR A 73 6.84 19.84 3.71
CA TYR A 73 7.62 20.68 2.80
C TYR A 73 8.59 19.86 1.94
N ASP A 74 9.36 18.95 2.55
CA ASP A 74 10.30 18.09 1.84
C ASP A 74 9.58 17.18 0.85
N THR A 75 8.40 16.67 1.22
CA THR A 75 7.60 15.76 0.37
C THR A 75 7.00 16.49 -0.83
N VAL A 76 6.44 17.69 -0.62
CA VAL A 76 5.92 18.53 -1.71
C VAL A 76 7.05 18.90 -2.68
N LYS A 77 8.21 19.33 -2.15
CA LYS A 77 9.40 19.66 -2.96
C LYS A 77 9.93 18.42 -3.70
N GLY A 78 10.00 17.27 -3.04
CA GLY A 78 10.48 16.01 -3.62
C GLY A 78 9.56 15.44 -4.69
N SER A 79 8.28 15.83 -4.69
CA SER A 79 7.32 15.51 -5.76
C SER A 79 7.30 16.51 -6.91
N ASP A 80 8.32 17.39 -7.02
CA ASP A 80 8.39 18.48 -8.00
C ASP A 80 7.13 19.38 -8.01
N TRP A 81 6.50 19.56 -6.85
CA TRP A 81 5.25 20.34 -6.66
C TRP A 81 4.03 19.77 -7.40
N LEU A 82 4.11 18.55 -7.93
CA LEU A 82 3.03 17.88 -8.67
C LEU A 82 2.13 17.03 -7.77
N GLY A 83 2.56 16.75 -6.53
CA GLY A 83 1.79 15.94 -5.59
C GLY A 83 0.55 16.67 -5.09
N ASP A 84 -0.51 15.90 -4.80
CA ASP A 84 -1.70 16.39 -4.09
C ASP A 84 -1.33 16.81 -2.68
N GLN A 85 -1.38 18.11 -2.41
CA GLN A 85 -0.86 18.68 -1.16
C GLN A 85 -1.72 18.32 0.05
N ASP A 86 -3.03 18.15 -0.10
CA ASP A 86 -3.93 17.73 0.97
C ASP A 86 -3.62 16.29 1.38
N CYS A 87 -3.39 15.41 0.41
CA CYS A 87 -2.94 14.03 0.65
C CYS A 87 -1.56 13.98 1.31
N ILE A 88 -0.62 14.84 0.89
CA ILE A 88 0.71 14.93 1.48
C ILE A 88 0.64 15.45 2.92
N GLU A 89 -0.17 16.47 3.19
CA GLU A 89 -0.38 16.97 4.56
C GLU A 89 -0.89 15.85 5.46
N TYR A 90 -1.95 15.17 5.04
CA TYR A 90 -2.53 14.06 5.79
C TYR A 90 -1.49 12.97 6.07
N LEU A 91 -0.73 12.56 5.04
CA LEU A 91 0.32 11.54 5.17
C LEU A 91 1.38 11.94 6.20
N CYS A 92 1.94 13.15 6.08
CA CYS A 92 3.03 13.59 6.95
C CYS A 92 2.58 13.80 8.40
N LYS A 93 1.34 14.25 8.59
CA LYS A 93 0.72 14.46 9.90
C LYS A 93 0.42 13.15 10.62
N GLU A 94 -0.05 12.14 9.87
CA GLU A 94 -0.41 10.83 10.41
C GLU A 94 0.79 9.85 10.47
N ALA A 95 1.89 10.11 9.77
CA ALA A 95 3.05 9.24 9.72
C ALA A 95 3.60 8.82 11.11
N PRO A 96 3.71 9.71 12.11
CA PRO A 96 4.13 9.33 13.45
C PRO A 96 3.21 8.25 14.08
N ARG A 97 1.89 8.43 13.97
CA ARG A 97 0.92 7.47 14.47
C ARG A 97 1.03 6.13 13.75
N ALA A 98 1.19 6.16 12.42
CA ALA A 98 1.32 4.95 11.61
C ALA A 98 2.59 4.14 11.96
N VAL A 99 3.72 4.80 12.24
CA VAL A 99 4.96 4.12 12.67
C VAL A 99 4.77 3.46 14.03
N LEU A 100 4.16 4.15 14.99
CA LEU A 100 3.89 3.58 16.32
C LEU A 100 2.88 2.42 16.26
N GLU A 101 1.94 2.46 15.32
CA GLU A 101 1.02 1.35 15.06
C GLU A 101 1.76 0.14 14.48
N LEU A 102 2.65 0.34 13.51
CA LEU A 102 3.50 -0.74 12.97
C LEU A 102 4.39 -1.36 14.06
N GLU A 103 4.91 -0.54 14.97
CA GLU A 103 5.65 -1.03 16.14
C GLU A 103 4.77 -1.93 17.04
N LYS A 104 3.53 -1.51 17.31
CA LYS A 104 2.57 -2.33 18.10
C LYS A 104 2.24 -3.65 17.41
N TYR A 105 2.19 -3.68 16.10
CA TYR A 105 2.01 -4.92 15.34
C TYR A 105 3.23 -5.83 15.40
N GLY A 106 4.40 -5.31 15.80
CA GLY A 106 5.62 -6.08 16.00
C GLY A 106 6.72 -5.83 14.97
N VAL A 107 6.68 -4.71 14.22
CA VAL A 107 7.79 -4.33 13.35
C VAL A 107 9.02 -4.02 14.22
N PRO A 108 10.14 -4.74 14.04
CA PRO A 108 11.32 -4.63 14.89
C PRO A 108 12.20 -3.44 14.47
N PHE A 109 11.71 -2.22 14.66
CA PHE A 109 12.50 -1.02 14.39
C PHE A 109 13.79 -1.01 15.22
N SER A 110 14.88 -0.56 14.63
CA SER A 110 16.14 -0.30 15.32
C SER A 110 15.95 0.71 16.45
N ARG A 111 16.72 0.55 17.54
CA ARG A 111 16.58 1.35 18.76
C ARG A 111 17.82 2.20 19.00
N THR A 112 17.59 3.34 19.65
CA THR A 112 18.62 4.13 20.31
C THR A 112 19.02 3.50 21.65
N GLU A 113 20.08 3.96 22.27
CA GLU A 113 20.52 3.47 23.58
C GLU A 113 19.47 3.71 24.69
N ASP A 114 18.66 4.78 24.56
CA ASP A 114 17.56 5.11 25.48
C ASP A 114 16.23 4.42 25.09
N GLY A 115 16.26 3.48 24.12
CA GLY A 115 15.13 2.61 23.77
C GLY A 115 14.12 3.21 22.80
N LYS A 116 14.31 4.43 22.29
CA LYS A 116 13.44 5.05 21.28
C LYS A 116 13.65 4.40 19.92
N ILE A 117 12.69 4.55 19.00
CA ILE A 117 12.87 4.17 17.60
C ILE A 117 14.00 5.02 17.01
N TYR A 118 15.04 4.34 16.51
CA TYR A 118 16.13 5.02 15.83
C TYR A 118 15.66 5.56 14.47
N GLN A 119 16.04 6.81 14.19
CA GLN A 119 15.77 7.48 12.93
C GLN A 119 17.09 7.81 12.24
N ARG A 120 17.29 7.26 11.04
CA ARG A 120 18.52 7.51 10.26
C ARG A 120 18.43 8.78 9.44
N PRO A 121 19.60 9.40 9.11
CA PRO A 121 19.64 10.43 8.09
C PRO A 121 19.28 9.83 6.73
N PHE A 122 18.60 10.62 5.92
CA PHE A 122 18.26 10.26 4.55
C PHE A 122 18.29 11.50 3.67
N GLY A 123 18.68 11.34 2.38
CA GLY A 123 18.81 12.49 1.47
C GLY A 123 17.47 13.21 1.29
N GLY A 124 17.53 14.55 1.30
CA GLY A 124 16.35 15.39 1.13
C GLY A 124 15.49 15.59 2.37
N MET A 125 15.88 15.04 3.53
CA MET A 125 15.18 15.26 4.80
C MET A 125 15.75 16.49 5.51
N THR A 126 14.91 17.52 5.67
CA THR A 126 15.34 18.81 6.23
C THR A 126 14.39 19.30 7.32
N LYS A 127 14.89 20.13 8.22
CA LYS A 127 14.10 20.96 9.14
C LYS A 127 14.14 22.43 8.73
N ASN A 128 13.27 23.24 9.34
CA ASN A 128 13.17 24.66 9.04
C ASN A 128 13.03 24.94 7.53
N TYR A 129 12.20 24.12 6.84
CA TYR A 129 11.86 24.32 5.42
C TYR A 129 13.09 24.35 4.49
N GLY A 130 13.97 23.37 4.62
CA GLY A 130 15.11 23.20 3.73
C GLY A 130 16.45 23.72 4.25
N ASN A 131 16.50 24.29 5.46
CA ASN A 131 17.70 24.97 5.96
C ASN A 131 18.75 24.02 6.57
N GLU A 132 18.32 22.95 7.25
CA GLU A 132 19.22 22.05 7.97
C GLU A 132 18.79 20.60 7.79
N PRO A 133 19.73 19.62 7.78
CA PRO A 133 19.37 18.20 7.71
C PRO A 133 18.68 17.73 8.99
N VAL A 134 17.76 16.76 8.85
CA VAL A 134 17.09 16.10 9.97
C VAL A 134 17.06 14.58 9.78
N GLN A 135 16.99 13.85 10.88
CA GLN A 135 16.87 12.40 10.88
C GLN A 135 15.44 12.00 11.23
N ARG A 136 14.64 11.58 10.22
CA ARG A 136 13.25 11.17 10.44
C ARG A 136 12.90 9.78 9.89
N THR A 137 13.86 9.09 9.27
CA THR A 137 13.59 7.81 8.63
C THR A 137 13.73 6.66 9.62
N CYS A 138 12.60 6.10 10.07
CA CYS A 138 12.53 4.96 10.97
C CYS A 138 12.88 3.68 10.20
N ALA A 139 13.81 2.89 10.70
CA ALA A 139 14.33 1.74 9.97
C ALA A 139 14.45 0.48 10.84
N ALA A 140 14.29 -0.67 10.21
CA ALA A 140 14.67 -1.99 10.75
C ALA A 140 15.91 -2.47 9.99
N ALA A 141 17.08 -2.01 10.40
CA ALA A 141 18.35 -2.16 9.70
C ALA A 141 18.22 -1.78 8.20
N ASP A 142 18.62 -2.62 7.27
CA ASP A 142 18.52 -2.43 5.81
C ASP A 142 17.34 -3.21 5.17
N ARG A 143 16.40 -3.70 6.00
CA ARG A 143 15.29 -4.59 5.60
C ARG A 143 13.93 -4.10 6.09
N THR A 144 13.73 -2.81 6.18
CA THR A 144 12.51 -2.24 6.77
C THR A 144 11.24 -2.69 6.05
N GLY A 145 11.22 -2.67 4.73
CA GLY A 145 10.06 -3.10 3.95
C GLY A 145 9.75 -4.59 4.09
N HIS A 146 10.78 -5.43 4.12
CA HIS A 146 10.65 -6.86 4.41
C HIS A 146 10.04 -7.07 5.81
N ALA A 147 10.54 -6.37 6.83
CA ALA A 147 10.04 -6.48 8.19
C ALA A 147 8.56 -6.05 8.29
N ILE A 148 8.19 -4.93 7.66
CA ILE A 148 6.80 -4.43 7.61
C ILE A 148 5.89 -5.47 6.95
N LEU A 149 6.26 -6.01 5.78
CA LEU A 149 5.43 -6.99 5.07
C LEU A 149 5.21 -8.27 5.86
N HIS A 150 6.28 -8.85 6.43
CA HIS A 150 6.17 -10.07 7.22
C HIS A 150 5.32 -9.86 8.47
N THR A 151 5.48 -8.72 9.15
CA THR A 151 4.67 -8.36 10.31
C THR A 151 3.19 -8.22 9.95
N LEU A 152 2.88 -7.43 8.92
CA LEU A 152 1.50 -7.21 8.49
C LEU A 152 0.85 -8.49 7.95
N TYR A 153 1.60 -9.32 7.20
CA TYR A 153 1.10 -10.60 6.74
C TYR A 153 0.76 -11.53 7.92
N GLY A 154 1.66 -11.63 8.91
CA GLY A 154 1.40 -12.38 10.15
C GLY A 154 0.17 -11.88 10.91
N GLN A 155 0.00 -10.56 11.03
CA GLN A 155 -1.20 -9.97 11.66
C GLN A 155 -2.47 -10.26 10.84
N ALA A 156 -2.43 -10.18 9.52
CA ALA A 156 -3.56 -10.50 8.67
C ALA A 156 -4.01 -11.97 8.83
N LEU A 157 -3.06 -12.91 8.90
CA LEU A 157 -3.35 -14.31 9.18
C LEU A 157 -3.95 -14.50 10.58
N LYS A 158 -3.43 -13.81 11.59
CA LYS A 158 -3.94 -13.86 12.96
C LYS A 158 -5.41 -13.43 13.05
N HIS A 159 -5.82 -12.46 12.23
CA HIS A 159 -7.19 -11.95 12.18
C HIS A 159 -8.05 -12.64 11.10
N ASN A 160 -7.61 -13.80 10.57
CA ASN A 160 -8.34 -14.62 9.61
C ASN A 160 -8.65 -13.93 8.27
N THR A 161 -7.78 -13.04 7.78
CA THR A 161 -7.85 -12.58 6.41
C THR A 161 -7.69 -13.76 5.46
N GLU A 162 -8.61 -13.92 4.50
CA GLU A 162 -8.53 -14.99 3.50
C GLU A 162 -7.70 -14.53 2.30
N PHE A 163 -6.64 -15.29 1.96
CA PHE A 163 -5.71 -14.92 0.90
C PHE A 163 -5.93 -15.75 -0.36
N PHE A 164 -6.05 -15.07 -1.49
CA PHE A 164 -6.06 -15.63 -2.84
C PHE A 164 -4.76 -15.23 -3.53
N ILE A 165 -3.78 -16.12 -3.43
CA ILE A 165 -2.39 -15.91 -3.88
C ILE A 165 -2.23 -16.45 -5.30
N GLU A 166 -1.51 -15.69 -6.16
CA GLU A 166 -1.34 -15.96 -7.58
C GLU A 166 -2.66 -15.92 -8.36
N TYR A 167 -3.52 -14.96 -7.97
CA TYR A 167 -4.72 -14.60 -8.69
C TYR A 167 -4.53 -13.26 -9.39
N PHE A 168 -4.66 -13.26 -10.71
CA PHE A 168 -4.55 -12.05 -11.51
C PHE A 168 -5.93 -11.44 -11.72
N ALA A 169 -6.15 -10.24 -11.20
CA ALA A 169 -7.41 -9.53 -11.42
C ALA A 169 -7.52 -9.10 -12.88
N LEU A 170 -8.60 -9.50 -13.51
CA LEU A 170 -8.88 -9.21 -14.91
C LEU A 170 -9.65 -7.91 -15.07
N ASP A 171 -10.67 -7.68 -14.22
CA ASP A 171 -11.52 -6.51 -14.28
C ASP A 171 -12.33 -6.31 -12.99
N LEU A 172 -12.93 -5.12 -12.83
CA LEU A 172 -13.87 -4.81 -11.77
C LEU A 172 -15.30 -5.21 -12.18
N LEU A 173 -16.08 -5.65 -11.21
CA LEU A 173 -17.50 -5.96 -11.40
C LEU A 173 -18.32 -4.69 -11.20
N MET A 174 -18.72 -4.06 -12.28
CA MET A 174 -19.54 -2.86 -12.24
C MET A 174 -21.01 -3.17 -12.44
N LYS A 175 -21.86 -2.55 -11.64
CA LYS A 175 -23.32 -2.59 -11.78
C LYS A 175 -23.92 -1.25 -11.37
N ASP A 176 -24.66 -0.63 -12.26
CA ASP A 176 -25.36 0.65 -12.02
C ASP A 176 -24.40 1.74 -11.49
N GLY A 177 -23.20 1.87 -12.09
CA GLY A 177 -22.16 2.82 -11.70
C GLY A 177 -21.43 2.49 -10.38
N GLN A 178 -21.71 1.34 -9.76
CA GLN A 178 -21.08 0.93 -8.51
C GLN A 178 -20.18 -0.29 -8.70
N CYS A 179 -19.01 -0.27 -8.07
CA CYS A 179 -18.15 -1.45 -7.98
C CYS A 179 -18.75 -2.47 -6.99
N LYS A 180 -18.94 -3.69 -7.44
CA LYS A 180 -19.51 -4.81 -6.67
C LYS A 180 -18.52 -5.95 -6.47
N GLY A 181 -17.23 -5.70 -6.68
CA GLY A 181 -16.17 -6.68 -6.55
C GLY A 181 -15.25 -6.72 -7.77
N LEU A 182 -14.64 -7.87 -8.00
CA LEU A 182 -13.74 -8.10 -9.13
C LEU A 182 -13.84 -9.52 -9.67
N ILE A 183 -13.30 -9.71 -10.89
CA ILE A 183 -13.09 -11.02 -11.49
C ILE A 183 -11.59 -11.27 -11.59
N ALA A 184 -11.14 -12.47 -11.24
CA ALA A 184 -9.74 -12.84 -11.26
C ALA A 184 -9.52 -14.20 -11.88
N TRP A 185 -8.36 -14.37 -12.46
CA TRP A 185 -7.85 -15.60 -13.02
C TRP A 185 -6.87 -16.24 -12.03
N ASN A 186 -7.13 -17.48 -11.63
CA ASN A 186 -6.17 -18.28 -10.87
C ASN A 186 -5.04 -18.73 -11.81
N LEU A 187 -3.84 -18.26 -11.55
CA LEU A 187 -2.66 -18.53 -12.39
C LEU A 187 -2.16 -19.97 -12.28
N ASN A 188 -2.56 -20.71 -11.22
CA ASN A 188 -2.10 -22.08 -11.00
C ASN A 188 -2.89 -23.11 -11.79
N ASP A 189 -4.20 -22.92 -11.92
CA ASP A 189 -5.09 -23.93 -12.53
C ASP A 189 -5.93 -23.40 -13.71
N GLY A 190 -5.83 -22.09 -14.00
CA GLY A 190 -6.55 -21.45 -15.10
C GLY A 190 -8.05 -21.22 -14.87
N THR A 191 -8.55 -21.41 -13.65
CA THR A 191 -9.95 -21.16 -13.33
C THR A 191 -10.25 -19.67 -13.19
N ILE A 192 -11.52 -19.29 -13.46
CA ILE A 192 -12.00 -17.93 -13.30
C ILE A 192 -12.79 -17.81 -12.01
N HIS A 193 -12.44 -16.83 -11.20
CA HIS A 193 -13.06 -16.56 -9.91
C HIS A 193 -13.73 -15.19 -9.91
N ARG A 194 -14.94 -15.11 -9.39
CA ARG A 194 -15.70 -13.88 -9.22
C ARG A 194 -15.86 -13.59 -7.74
N PHE A 195 -15.27 -12.48 -7.31
CA PHE A 195 -15.34 -11.99 -5.94
C PHE A 195 -16.39 -10.88 -5.86
N ARG A 196 -17.48 -11.14 -5.17
CA ARG A 196 -18.50 -10.13 -4.86
C ARG A 196 -18.21 -9.52 -3.51
N SER A 197 -18.35 -8.19 -3.41
CA SER A 197 -18.13 -7.47 -2.15
C SER A 197 -18.95 -6.20 -2.08
N HIS A 198 -19.18 -5.73 -0.87
CA HIS A 198 -19.77 -4.41 -0.63
C HIS A 198 -18.76 -3.31 -0.92
N ILE A 199 -17.48 -3.54 -0.59
CA ILE A 199 -16.37 -2.60 -0.81
C ILE A 199 -15.22 -3.32 -1.51
N THR A 200 -14.62 -2.66 -2.48
CA THR A 200 -13.39 -3.12 -3.14
C THR A 200 -12.29 -2.08 -2.92
N ILE A 201 -11.17 -2.50 -2.33
CA ILE A 201 -10.01 -1.65 -2.10
C ILE A 201 -8.94 -2.02 -3.12
N ILE A 202 -8.49 -1.05 -3.93
CA ILE A 202 -7.45 -1.23 -4.92
C ILE A 202 -6.12 -0.78 -4.30
N ALA A 203 -5.20 -1.73 -4.09
CA ALA A 203 -3.89 -1.54 -3.49
C ALA A 203 -2.78 -2.17 -4.34
N THR A 204 -2.90 -2.04 -5.66
CA THR A 204 -2.06 -2.75 -6.66
C THR A 204 -0.66 -2.15 -6.85
N GLY A 205 -0.33 -1.08 -6.13
CA GLY A 205 0.96 -0.39 -6.23
C GLY A 205 1.06 0.49 -7.47
N GLY A 206 2.30 0.79 -7.86
CA GLY A 206 2.60 1.73 -8.93
C GLY A 206 2.60 1.13 -10.34
N TYR A 207 2.99 1.95 -11.30
CA TYR A 207 3.01 1.62 -12.73
C TYR A 207 4.38 1.90 -13.41
N GLY A 208 5.46 1.93 -12.62
CA GLY A 208 6.79 2.25 -13.15
C GLY A 208 7.24 1.37 -14.33
N LYS A 209 6.75 0.12 -14.40
CA LYS A 209 7.11 -0.82 -15.49
C LYS A 209 6.36 -0.61 -16.80
N VAL A 210 5.48 0.38 -16.91
CA VAL A 210 4.98 0.82 -18.22
C VAL A 210 6.03 1.64 -18.99
N TYR A 211 7.06 2.14 -18.30
CA TYR A 211 8.17 2.87 -18.89
C TYR A 211 9.35 1.93 -19.18
N TYR A 212 10.13 2.26 -20.21
CA TYR A 212 11.30 1.48 -20.63
C TYR A 212 12.34 1.32 -19.52
N SER A 213 12.65 2.40 -18.82
CA SER A 213 13.60 2.40 -17.70
C SER A 213 12.91 2.81 -16.40
N ALA A 214 12.92 1.91 -15.44
CA ALA A 214 12.37 2.16 -14.12
C ALA A 214 13.06 1.30 -13.07
N THR A 215 13.29 1.86 -11.90
CA THR A 215 13.83 1.15 -10.73
C THR A 215 12.76 0.38 -9.96
N SER A 216 11.47 0.50 -10.34
CA SER A 216 10.36 -0.22 -9.75
C SER A 216 10.45 -1.73 -9.96
N ALA A 217 9.88 -2.50 -9.03
CA ALA A 217 9.75 -3.94 -9.20
C ALA A 217 8.96 -4.30 -10.48
N HIS A 218 9.27 -5.46 -11.07
CA HIS A 218 8.58 -5.96 -12.26
C HIS A 218 7.07 -6.13 -12.10
N THR A 219 6.59 -6.19 -10.85
CA THR A 219 5.16 -6.28 -10.51
C THR A 219 4.42 -4.95 -10.56
N CYS A 220 5.14 -3.81 -10.71
CA CYS A 220 4.55 -2.46 -10.79
C CYS A 220 4.07 -2.16 -12.22
N THR A 221 3.03 -2.84 -12.66
CA THR A 221 2.52 -2.87 -14.05
C THR A 221 1.29 -2.00 -14.30
N GLY A 222 0.76 -1.32 -13.27
CA GLY A 222 -0.35 -0.40 -13.40
C GLY A 222 -1.73 -1.06 -13.54
N ASP A 223 -1.87 -2.31 -13.16
CA ASP A 223 -3.11 -3.09 -13.37
C ASP A 223 -4.33 -2.41 -12.75
N GLY A 224 -4.23 -1.93 -11.49
CA GLY A 224 -5.33 -1.24 -10.82
C GLY A 224 -5.72 0.06 -11.53
N ASN A 225 -4.75 0.86 -11.95
CA ASN A 225 -4.99 2.08 -12.69
C ASN A 225 -5.72 1.79 -14.02
N ALA A 226 -5.29 0.75 -14.75
CA ALA A 226 -5.91 0.34 -16.00
C ALA A 226 -7.37 -0.10 -15.82
N MET A 227 -7.64 -0.91 -14.78
CA MET A 227 -9.01 -1.36 -14.46
C MET A 227 -9.93 -0.19 -14.09
N VAL A 228 -9.46 0.75 -13.27
CA VAL A 228 -10.23 1.94 -12.87
C VAL A 228 -10.51 2.82 -14.07
N LEU A 229 -9.53 3.02 -14.95
CA LEU A 229 -9.72 3.78 -16.18
C LEU A 229 -10.72 3.11 -17.13
N SER A 230 -10.62 1.79 -17.32
CA SER A 230 -11.48 1.05 -18.25
C SER A 230 -12.94 0.99 -17.82
N CYS A 231 -13.20 0.95 -16.52
CA CYS A 231 -14.56 0.93 -15.99
C CYS A 231 -15.18 2.32 -15.77
N LEU A 232 -14.50 3.40 -16.21
CA LEU A 232 -14.95 4.80 -16.14
C LEU A 232 -15.33 5.25 -14.71
N LEU A 233 -14.73 4.63 -13.68
CA LEU A 233 -14.97 4.99 -12.30
C LEU A 233 -14.46 6.40 -11.97
N TYR A 234 -13.56 6.93 -12.79
CA TYR A 234 -12.96 8.24 -12.68
C TYR A 234 -13.14 9.00 -13.99
N THR A 235 -14.35 9.40 -14.27
CA THR A 235 -14.58 10.53 -15.17
C THR A 235 -14.71 11.77 -14.30
N SER A 236 -13.60 12.48 -14.07
CA SER A 236 -13.73 13.91 -13.85
C SER A 236 -14.50 14.44 -15.05
N PRO A 237 -15.60 15.19 -14.87
CA PRO A 237 -16.25 15.80 -16.01
C PRO A 237 -15.19 16.61 -16.75
N SER A 238 -14.94 16.25 -18.00
CA SER A 238 -14.06 17.01 -18.85
C SER A 238 -14.66 18.41 -18.97
N PRO A 239 -13.85 19.48 -18.90
CA PRO A 239 -14.36 20.82 -19.19
C PRO A 239 -14.96 20.96 -20.60
N ARG A 240 -15.00 19.88 -21.39
CA ARG A 240 -15.55 19.79 -22.74
C ARG A 240 -16.83 18.96 -22.82
N ASP A 241 -17.25 18.32 -21.74
CA ASP A 241 -18.54 17.65 -21.59
C ASP A 241 -19.54 18.60 -20.91
#